data_5dce74e805476a8386247f46d6116e98
#
_entry.id   5dce74e805476a8386247f46d6116e98
#
_cell.length_a   1.000
_cell.length_b   1.000
_cell.length_c   1.000
_cell.angle_alpha   90.00
_cell.angle_beta   90.00
_cell.angle_gamma   90.00
#
_symmetry.space_group_name_H-M   'P 1'
#
loop_
_entity.id
_entity.type
_entity.pdbx_description
1 polymer ?
#
loop_
_entity_poly.entity_id
_entity_poly.type
_entity_poly.pdbx_seq_one_letter_code
_entity_poly.pdbx_strand_id
1 'polypeptide(L)'
;MNTTLSGKIALVTGGSTGIGLATAQELAAQGAKVYITGRRQAELDAAVAKIASTAVGIRADVSKLADLDEVYARIAKEEGRLDILFANAGGGDMLPLGAITEEQFDRIFGTNVRGVLFTVQKALPLLSTGSSIILTGSTVSIKGTANFSVYSASKAAVRNFARSWALDLQGRGIRVNVVSPGPIKTPGLGDLVPEEHRQGLYDALAAQVPLGRLGAPGEVGKAVAFLASDAASFINATELFVDGGMAQI
;
A
#
# COMPACT_ATOMS: atom_id res chain seq x y z
N MET A 1 17.98 -11.34 -14.90
CA MET A 1 17.09 -10.58 -13.98
C MET A 1 16.27 -9.64 -14.82
N ASN A 2 14.97 -9.51 -14.55
CA ASN A 2 14.12 -8.56 -15.24
C ASN A 2 14.37 -7.16 -14.63
N THR A 3 14.97 -6.24 -15.38
CA THR A 3 15.41 -4.91 -14.89
C THR A 3 14.48 -3.79 -15.40
N THR A 4 13.18 -4.08 -15.44
CA THR A 4 12.16 -3.15 -16.00
C THR A 4 12.03 -1.83 -15.23
N LEU A 5 12.52 -1.77 -13.98
CA LEU A 5 12.49 -0.57 -13.13
C LEU A 5 13.90 -0.02 -12.86
N SER A 6 14.89 -0.38 -13.69
CA SER A 6 16.25 0.09 -13.53
C SER A 6 16.33 1.63 -13.53
N GLY A 7 17.02 2.18 -12.54
CA GLY A 7 17.18 3.62 -12.35
C GLY A 7 15.95 4.37 -11.85
N LYS A 8 14.84 3.70 -11.58
CA LYS A 8 13.65 4.30 -10.96
C LYS A 8 13.85 4.48 -9.45
N ILE A 9 13.31 5.57 -8.91
CA ILE A 9 13.26 5.86 -7.48
C ILE A 9 11.86 5.56 -6.97
N ALA A 10 11.76 4.68 -5.98
CA ALA A 10 10.48 4.24 -5.41
C ALA A 10 10.37 4.59 -3.92
N LEU A 11 9.18 5.00 -3.49
CA LEU A 11 8.80 5.13 -2.09
C LEU A 11 7.66 4.16 -1.77
N VAL A 12 7.86 3.34 -0.73
CA VAL A 12 6.84 2.41 -0.20
C VAL A 12 6.53 2.78 1.24
N THR A 13 5.34 3.31 1.52
CA THR A 13 4.93 3.56 2.90
C THR A 13 4.44 2.27 3.57
N GLY A 14 4.76 2.09 4.86
CA GLY A 14 4.50 0.82 5.55
C GLY A 14 5.32 -0.35 4.96
N GLY A 15 6.54 -0.07 4.50
CA GLY A 15 7.42 -1.02 3.83
C GLY A 15 8.18 -1.98 4.74
N SER A 16 7.97 -1.95 6.06
CA SER A 16 8.72 -2.78 7.01
C SER A 16 8.17 -4.21 7.17
N THR A 17 6.92 -4.48 6.78
CA THR A 17 6.28 -5.80 6.93
C THR A 17 5.27 -6.09 5.81
N GLY A 18 4.80 -7.31 5.73
CA GLY A 18 3.67 -7.74 4.91
C GLY A 18 3.77 -7.35 3.43
N ILE A 19 2.69 -6.80 2.89
CA ILE A 19 2.57 -6.38 1.49
C ILE A 19 3.63 -5.32 1.14
N GLY A 20 3.82 -4.32 2.01
CA GLY A 20 4.79 -3.26 1.76
C GLY A 20 6.21 -3.77 1.63
N LEU A 21 6.66 -4.67 2.53
CA LEU A 21 7.98 -5.29 2.45
C LEU A 21 8.13 -6.12 1.17
N ALA A 22 7.16 -6.97 0.87
CA ALA A 22 7.22 -7.81 -0.33
C ALA A 22 7.21 -6.98 -1.62
N THR A 23 6.47 -5.86 -1.64
CA THR A 23 6.50 -4.92 -2.75
C THR A 23 7.86 -4.24 -2.88
N ALA A 24 8.44 -3.77 -1.76
CA ALA A 24 9.77 -3.16 -1.77
C ALA A 24 10.84 -4.13 -2.29
N GLN A 25 10.76 -5.41 -1.91
CA GLN A 25 11.64 -6.46 -2.44
C GLN A 25 11.46 -6.67 -3.94
N GLU A 26 10.22 -6.71 -4.42
CA GLU A 26 9.93 -6.89 -5.86
C GLU A 26 10.43 -5.70 -6.70
N LEU A 27 10.17 -4.46 -6.24
CA LEU A 27 10.66 -3.25 -6.93
C LEU A 27 12.19 -3.21 -6.98
N ALA A 28 12.86 -3.55 -5.87
CA ALA A 28 14.31 -3.63 -5.81
C ALA A 28 14.89 -4.73 -6.72
N ALA A 29 14.24 -5.91 -6.75
CA ALA A 29 14.63 -7.02 -7.62
C ALA A 29 14.52 -6.65 -9.11
N GLN A 30 13.65 -5.70 -9.47
CA GLN A 30 13.51 -5.16 -10.82
C GLN A 30 14.41 -3.94 -11.09
N GLY A 31 15.29 -3.57 -10.16
CA GLY A 31 16.34 -2.56 -10.34
C GLY A 31 16.00 -1.16 -9.83
N ALA A 32 14.90 -0.96 -9.13
CA ALA A 32 14.59 0.32 -8.50
C ALA A 32 15.43 0.55 -7.23
N LYS A 33 15.81 1.80 -6.96
CA LYS A 33 16.23 2.24 -5.63
C LYS A 33 14.99 2.48 -4.79
N VAL A 34 14.90 1.83 -3.62
CA VAL A 34 13.67 1.81 -2.84
C VAL A 34 13.84 2.48 -1.48
N TYR A 35 13.03 3.48 -1.23
CA TYR A 35 12.80 4.07 0.09
C TYR A 35 11.60 3.39 0.74
N ILE A 36 11.74 2.99 1.99
CA ILE A 36 10.64 2.43 2.77
C ILE A 36 10.41 3.24 4.04
N THR A 37 9.14 3.37 4.45
CA THR A 37 8.83 3.96 5.76
C THR A 37 8.17 2.95 6.69
N GLY A 38 8.35 3.18 7.98
CA GLY A 38 7.74 2.41 9.07
C GLY A 38 7.90 3.14 10.40
N ARG A 39 7.03 2.83 11.37
CA ARG A 39 7.04 3.49 12.68
C ARG A 39 8.08 2.93 13.65
N ARG A 40 8.42 1.65 13.51
CA ARG A 40 9.29 0.90 14.42
C ARG A 40 10.66 0.74 13.80
N GLN A 41 11.68 1.36 14.43
CA GLN A 41 13.03 1.40 13.86
C GLN A 41 13.62 0.01 13.66
N ALA A 42 13.55 -0.87 14.66
CA ALA A 42 14.14 -2.20 14.57
C ALA A 42 13.56 -3.04 13.41
N GLU A 43 12.24 -2.95 13.18
CA GLU A 43 11.60 -3.63 12.05
C GLU A 43 11.99 -3.00 10.70
N LEU A 44 12.15 -1.69 10.68
CA LEU A 44 12.58 -0.98 9.48
C LEU A 44 13.99 -1.39 9.09
N ASP A 45 14.92 -1.45 10.05
CA ASP A 45 16.31 -1.88 9.84
C ASP A 45 16.37 -3.34 9.34
N ALA A 46 15.59 -4.22 9.97
CA ALA A 46 15.47 -5.62 9.54
C ALA A 46 14.87 -5.76 8.14
N ALA A 47 13.97 -4.88 7.76
CA ALA A 47 13.38 -4.86 6.41
C ALA A 47 14.39 -4.39 5.37
N VAL A 48 15.13 -3.31 5.63
CA VAL A 48 16.20 -2.82 4.75
C VAL A 48 17.21 -3.92 4.46
N ALA A 49 17.64 -4.65 5.48
CA ALA A 49 18.59 -5.77 5.33
C ALA A 49 18.05 -6.92 4.44
N LYS A 50 16.71 -7.07 4.35
CA LYS A 50 16.05 -8.11 3.53
C LYS A 50 15.75 -7.67 2.10
N ILE A 51 15.75 -6.38 1.79
CA ILE A 51 15.38 -5.87 0.48
C ILE A 51 16.58 -5.91 -0.47
N ALA A 52 17.53 -5.05 -0.31
CA ALA A 52 18.76 -4.99 -1.07
C ALA A 52 19.68 -3.91 -0.50
N SER A 53 20.96 -3.91 -0.89
CA SER A 53 21.94 -2.89 -0.47
C SER A 53 21.57 -1.45 -0.88
N THR A 54 20.66 -1.27 -1.83
CA THR A 54 20.18 0.04 -2.29
C THR A 54 18.93 0.54 -1.56
N ALA A 55 18.36 -0.25 -0.65
CA ALA A 55 17.17 0.14 0.08
C ALA A 55 17.51 1.12 1.22
N VAL A 56 16.64 2.09 1.43
CA VAL A 56 16.78 3.12 2.47
C VAL A 56 15.56 3.12 3.37
N GLY A 57 15.76 2.97 4.67
CA GLY A 57 14.70 3.07 5.67
C GLY A 57 14.60 4.49 6.24
N ILE A 58 13.39 5.01 6.35
CA ILE A 58 13.09 6.30 7.00
C ILE A 58 11.97 6.06 8.02
N ARG A 59 12.28 6.30 9.32
CA ARG A 59 11.24 6.18 10.34
C ARG A 59 10.21 7.29 10.18
N ALA A 60 8.96 6.94 9.93
CA ALA A 60 7.89 7.90 9.76
C ALA A 60 6.53 7.27 10.07
N ASP A 61 5.62 8.07 10.61
CA ASP A 61 4.20 7.79 10.75
C ASP A 61 3.44 8.65 9.74
N VAL A 62 2.79 8.03 8.76
CA VAL A 62 2.07 8.75 7.70
C VAL A 62 0.90 9.59 8.22
N SER A 63 0.42 9.36 9.43
CA SER A 63 -0.60 10.20 10.08
C SER A 63 -0.03 11.53 10.59
N LYS A 64 1.30 11.67 10.66
CA LYS A 64 2.01 12.88 11.10
C LYS A 64 2.60 13.61 9.90
N LEU A 65 2.12 14.81 9.62
CA LEU A 65 2.54 15.57 8.45
C LEU A 65 4.02 15.96 8.48
N ALA A 66 4.56 16.23 9.67
CA ALA A 66 5.99 16.54 9.85
C ALA A 66 6.88 15.37 9.46
N ASP A 67 6.50 14.13 9.81
CA ASP A 67 7.26 12.94 9.43
C ASP A 67 7.28 12.80 7.88
N LEU A 68 6.15 13.08 7.21
CA LEU A 68 6.11 13.09 5.74
C LEU A 68 6.97 14.18 5.13
N ASP A 69 7.03 15.37 5.75
CA ASP A 69 7.92 16.47 5.30
C ASP A 69 9.38 16.02 5.34
N GLU A 70 9.82 15.35 6.40
CA GLU A 70 11.18 14.82 6.52
C GLU A 70 11.47 13.73 5.46
N VAL A 71 10.51 12.83 5.19
CA VAL A 71 10.64 11.80 4.16
C VAL A 71 10.89 12.44 2.79
N TYR A 72 10.05 13.39 2.39
CA TYR A 72 10.17 14.01 1.07
C TYR A 72 11.35 14.98 0.96
N ALA A 73 11.70 15.69 2.03
CA ALA A 73 12.91 16.50 2.07
C ALA A 73 14.17 15.66 1.86
N ARG A 74 14.23 14.47 2.45
CA ARG A 74 15.34 13.54 2.27
C ARG A 74 15.40 13.01 0.84
N ILE A 75 14.29 12.53 0.28
CA ILE A 75 14.25 12.05 -1.11
C ILE A 75 14.61 13.18 -2.09
N ALA A 76 14.10 14.39 -1.88
CA ALA A 76 14.43 15.54 -2.71
C ALA A 76 15.93 15.85 -2.70
N LYS A 77 16.56 15.80 -1.52
CA LYS A 77 17.99 16.07 -1.34
C LYS A 77 18.87 14.99 -1.99
N GLU A 78 18.48 13.71 -1.85
CA GLU A 78 19.29 12.57 -2.31
C GLU A 78 19.09 12.25 -3.78
N GLU A 79 17.85 12.40 -4.31
CA GLU A 79 17.46 11.92 -5.63
C GLU A 79 16.92 13.02 -6.56
N GLY A 80 16.37 14.10 -6.01
CA GLY A 80 15.73 15.18 -6.77
C GLY A 80 14.42 14.81 -7.46
N ARG A 81 13.99 13.53 -7.41
CA ARG A 81 12.78 13.02 -8.06
C ARG A 81 12.22 11.80 -7.35
N LEU A 82 10.99 11.45 -7.71
CA LEU A 82 10.32 10.21 -7.34
C LEU A 82 9.58 9.65 -8.57
N ASP A 83 9.83 8.40 -8.93
CA ASP A 83 9.20 7.78 -10.10
C ASP A 83 8.00 6.89 -9.71
N ILE A 84 8.08 6.25 -8.54
CA ILE A 84 7.08 5.28 -8.08
C ILE A 84 6.71 5.61 -6.62
N LEU A 85 5.42 5.80 -6.38
CA LEU A 85 4.88 5.95 -5.03
C LEU A 85 3.88 4.83 -4.74
N PHE A 86 4.19 3.97 -3.79
CA PHE A 86 3.24 3.00 -3.26
C PHE A 86 2.76 3.45 -1.87
N ALA A 87 1.59 4.10 -1.82
CA ALA A 87 0.92 4.51 -0.58
C ALA A 87 0.20 3.31 0.03
N ASN A 88 0.96 2.53 0.83
CA ASN A 88 0.52 1.26 1.37
C ASN A 88 0.26 1.29 2.89
N ALA A 89 0.90 2.18 3.63
CA ALA A 89 0.70 2.27 5.08
C ALA A 89 -0.79 2.34 5.44
N GLY A 90 -1.24 1.43 6.27
CA GLY A 90 -2.63 1.33 6.69
C GLY A 90 -2.87 0.12 7.58
N GLY A 91 -4.04 0.06 8.15
CA GLY A 91 -4.50 -1.03 9.00
C GLY A 91 -5.96 -0.84 9.38
N GLY A 92 -6.52 -1.81 10.07
CA GLY A 92 -7.88 -1.75 10.59
C GLY A 92 -8.07 -2.71 11.73
N ASP A 93 -9.11 -2.48 12.52
CA ASP A 93 -9.55 -3.35 13.59
C ASP A 93 -11.00 -3.74 13.33
N MET A 94 -11.40 -4.84 13.91
CA MET A 94 -12.77 -5.33 13.82
C MET A 94 -13.54 -4.91 15.07
N LEU A 95 -14.54 -4.05 14.91
CA LEU A 95 -15.50 -3.69 15.96
C LEU A 95 -16.93 -3.66 15.38
N PRO A 96 -17.92 -4.20 16.11
CA PRO A 96 -19.31 -4.15 15.68
C PRO A 96 -19.85 -2.71 15.72
N LEU A 97 -20.82 -2.43 14.85
CA LEU A 97 -21.57 -1.16 14.92
C LEU A 97 -22.19 -1.02 16.32
N GLY A 98 -21.97 0.10 16.96
CA GLY A 98 -22.36 0.36 18.35
C GLY A 98 -21.22 0.23 19.37
N ALA A 99 -20.09 -0.41 19.00
CA ALA A 99 -18.88 -0.46 19.83
C ALA A 99 -17.71 0.37 19.23
N ILE A 100 -17.93 1.01 18.08
CA ILE A 100 -16.94 1.89 17.44
C ILE A 100 -16.72 3.12 18.29
N THR A 101 -15.46 3.45 18.60
CA THR A 101 -15.09 4.65 19.35
C THR A 101 -14.53 5.73 18.43
N GLU A 102 -14.52 7.00 18.89
CA GLU A 102 -13.90 8.11 18.15
C GLU A 102 -12.41 7.84 17.91
N GLU A 103 -11.70 7.30 18.91
CA GLU A 103 -10.27 7.01 18.81
C GLU A 103 -9.97 5.93 17.75
N GLN A 104 -10.84 4.92 17.63
CA GLN A 104 -10.70 3.92 16.57
C GLN A 104 -10.92 4.56 15.20
N PHE A 105 -12.00 5.33 15.07
CA PHE A 105 -12.32 6.03 13.81
C PHE A 105 -11.18 6.96 13.40
N ASP A 106 -10.74 7.85 14.30
CA ASP A 106 -9.68 8.81 14.04
C ASP A 106 -8.35 8.16 13.68
N ARG A 107 -7.99 7.08 14.36
CA ARG A 107 -6.78 6.31 14.07
C ARG A 107 -6.83 5.67 12.69
N ILE A 108 -7.94 5.03 12.33
CA ILE A 108 -8.08 4.37 11.02
C ILE A 108 -8.15 5.41 9.90
N PHE A 109 -9.00 6.44 10.01
CA PHE A 109 -9.10 7.49 9.00
C PHE A 109 -7.84 8.37 8.95
N GLY A 110 -7.23 8.65 10.10
CA GLY A 110 -5.97 9.38 10.20
C GLY A 110 -4.85 8.72 9.40
N THR A 111 -4.73 7.40 9.48
CA THR A 111 -3.71 6.65 8.74
C THR A 111 -4.15 6.36 7.30
N ASN A 112 -5.34 5.75 7.12
CA ASN A 112 -5.74 5.18 5.83
C ASN A 112 -6.25 6.22 4.84
N VAL A 113 -6.79 7.35 5.31
CA VAL A 113 -7.39 8.39 4.45
C VAL A 113 -6.53 9.65 4.46
N ARG A 114 -6.41 10.32 5.62
CA ARG A 114 -5.61 11.54 5.75
C ARG A 114 -4.13 11.27 5.44
N GLY A 115 -3.58 10.18 5.96
CA GLY A 115 -2.19 9.78 5.71
C GLY A 115 -1.93 9.50 4.22
N VAL A 116 -2.83 8.81 3.53
CA VAL A 116 -2.72 8.54 2.08
C VAL A 116 -2.82 9.83 1.28
N LEU A 117 -3.80 10.71 1.59
CA LEU A 117 -3.95 12.00 0.92
C LEU A 117 -2.63 12.80 0.97
N PHE A 118 -2.09 13.02 2.17
CA PHE A 118 -0.89 13.84 2.32
C PHE A 118 0.39 13.15 1.88
N THR A 119 0.44 11.82 1.92
CA THR A 119 1.53 11.05 1.28
C THR A 119 1.58 11.37 -0.22
N VAL A 120 0.46 11.36 -0.92
CA VAL A 120 0.42 11.68 -2.36
C VAL A 120 0.64 13.17 -2.61
N GLN A 121 -0.07 14.05 -1.89
CA GLN A 121 0.03 15.49 -2.11
C GLN A 121 1.47 16.03 -1.93
N LYS A 122 2.17 15.58 -0.89
CA LYS A 122 3.56 15.99 -0.64
C LYS A 122 4.58 15.39 -1.61
N ALA A 123 4.24 14.28 -2.30
CA ALA A 123 5.05 13.71 -3.36
C ALA A 123 5.01 14.52 -4.66
N LEU A 124 3.94 15.28 -4.92
CA LEU A 124 3.68 15.93 -6.22
C LEU A 124 4.83 16.80 -6.77
N PRO A 125 5.62 17.52 -5.95
CA PRO A 125 6.77 18.28 -6.45
C PRO A 125 7.92 17.41 -7.00
N LEU A 126 7.99 16.14 -6.58
CA LEU A 126 9.03 15.19 -7.01
C LEU A 126 8.57 14.27 -8.15
N LEU A 127 7.27 14.25 -8.45
CA LEU A 127 6.68 13.41 -9.50
C LEU A 127 6.67 14.15 -10.84
N SER A 128 7.08 13.44 -11.89
CA SER A 128 7.13 13.97 -13.25
C SER A 128 6.41 13.02 -14.24
N THR A 129 6.39 13.38 -15.51
CA THR A 129 5.87 12.53 -16.60
C THR A 129 6.47 11.13 -16.53
N GLY A 130 5.60 10.11 -16.59
CA GLY A 130 5.96 8.69 -16.46
C GLY A 130 5.94 8.16 -15.03
N SER A 131 5.73 9.02 -14.02
CA SER A 131 5.59 8.55 -12.63
C SER A 131 4.29 7.77 -12.43
N SER A 132 4.34 6.81 -11.48
CA SER A 132 3.19 5.96 -11.12
C SER A 132 2.91 6.04 -9.62
N ILE A 133 1.68 6.40 -9.29
CA ILE A 133 1.13 6.38 -7.94
C ILE A 133 0.24 5.15 -7.82
N ILE A 134 0.51 4.30 -6.84
CA ILE A 134 -0.31 3.12 -6.54
C ILE A 134 -0.81 3.24 -5.10
N LEU A 135 -2.10 3.06 -4.90
CA LEU A 135 -2.75 3.13 -3.60
C LEU A 135 -3.20 1.72 -3.16
N THR A 136 -3.07 1.42 -1.88
CA THR A 136 -3.57 0.15 -1.33
C THR A 136 -5.06 0.27 -0.97
N GLY A 137 -5.92 -0.27 -1.83
CA GLY A 137 -7.33 -0.52 -1.57
C GLY A 137 -7.57 -1.76 -0.72
N SER A 138 -8.70 -2.40 -0.95
CA SER A 138 -9.07 -3.71 -0.40
C SER A 138 -10.37 -4.19 -1.07
N THR A 139 -10.60 -5.50 -1.15
CA THR A 139 -11.89 -6.07 -1.56
C THR A 139 -13.08 -5.55 -0.73
N VAL A 140 -12.85 -5.22 0.55
CA VAL A 140 -13.89 -4.65 1.42
C VAL A 140 -14.31 -3.22 1.05
N SER A 141 -13.62 -2.57 0.10
CA SER A 141 -14.04 -1.27 -0.45
C SER A 141 -15.35 -1.36 -1.26
N ILE A 142 -15.70 -2.57 -1.72
CA ILE A 142 -16.90 -2.86 -2.55
C ILE A 142 -17.78 -3.96 -1.96
N LYS A 143 -17.27 -4.76 -1.01
CA LYS A 143 -18.03 -5.83 -0.33
C LYS A 143 -18.24 -5.46 1.13
N GLY A 144 -19.45 -5.65 1.64
CA GLY A 144 -19.73 -5.54 3.07
C GLY A 144 -19.01 -6.64 3.87
N THR A 145 -18.43 -6.26 5.01
CA THR A 145 -17.82 -7.20 5.94
C THR A 145 -18.25 -6.82 7.36
N ALA A 146 -18.84 -7.77 8.08
CA ALA A 146 -19.31 -7.57 9.44
C ALA A 146 -18.15 -7.11 10.35
N ASN A 147 -18.44 -6.20 11.28
CA ASN A 147 -17.49 -5.64 12.23
C ASN A 147 -16.32 -4.85 11.62
N PHE A 148 -16.36 -4.51 10.33
CA PHE A 148 -15.22 -3.90 9.63
C PHE A 148 -15.57 -2.60 8.91
N SER A 149 -16.68 -1.94 9.30
CA SER A 149 -17.27 -0.81 8.58
C SER A 149 -16.33 0.39 8.44
N VAL A 150 -15.61 0.79 9.51
CA VAL A 150 -14.69 1.94 9.49
C VAL A 150 -13.53 1.70 8.52
N TYR A 151 -12.93 0.50 8.57
CA TYR A 151 -11.87 0.14 7.64
C TYR A 151 -12.37 0.09 6.21
N SER A 152 -13.52 -0.56 5.96
CA SER A 152 -14.13 -0.65 4.62
C SER A 152 -14.42 0.73 4.04
N ALA A 153 -15.00 1.64 4.82
CA ALA A 153 -15.24 3.03 4.43
C ALA A 153 -13.93 3.77 4.09
N SER A 154 -12.87 3.57 4.89
CA SER A 154 -11.56 4.16 4.61
C SER A 154 -10.97 3.68 3.27
N LYS A 155 -11.16 2.39 2.93
CA LYS A 155 -10.68 1.83 1.65
C LYS A 155 -11.54 2.25 0.46
N ALA A 156 -12.84 2.47 0.66
CA ALA A 156 -13.71 3.08 -0.35
C ALA A 156 -13.30 4.54 -0.66
N ALA A 157 -12.90 5.32 0.36
CA ALA A 157 -12.34 6.65 0.15
C ALA A 157 -11.05 6.61 -0.68
N VAL A 158 -10.11 5.72 -0.36
CA VAL A 158 -8.86 5.55 -1.12
C VAL A 158 -9.13 5.18 -2.58
N ARG A 159 -10.08 4.27 -2.82
CA ARG A 159 -10.50 3.90 -4.17
C ARG A 159 -11.01 5.10 -4.97
N ASN A 160 -11.78 5.99 -4.32
CA ASN A 160 -12.30 7.18 -5.00
C ASN A 160 -11.22 8.24 -5.23
N PHE A 161 -10.22 8.36 -4.35
CA PHE A 161 -9.08 9.25 -4.56
C PHE A 161 -8.38 8.99 -5.89
N ALA A 162 -8.13 7.73 -6.25
CA ALA A 162 -7.44 7.41 -7.49
C ALA A 162 -8.19 7.95 -8.72
N ARG A 163 -9.53 7.87 -8.72
CA ARG A 163 -10.37 8.38 -9.82
C ARG A 163 -10.31 9.91 -9.91
N SER A 164 -10.45 10.60 -8.78
CA SER A 164 -10.39 12.06 -8.73
C SER A 164 -9.00 12.56 -9.09
N TRP A 165 -7.94 11.98 -8.51
CA TRP A 165 -6.57 12.41 -8.76
C TRP A 165 -6.08 12.10 -10.17
N ALA A 166 -6.61 11.08 -10.84
CA ALA A 166 -6.33 10.86 -12.26
C ALA A 166 -6.82 12.04 -13.13
N LEU A 167 -7.91 12.70 -12.73
CA LEU A 167 -8.40 13.92 -13.38
C LEU A 167 -7.58 15.16 -12.95
N ASP A 168 -7.30 15.31 -11.66
CA ASP A 168 -6.50 16.43 -11.13
C ASP A 168 -5.09 16.48 -11.72
N LEU A 169 -4.54 15.29 -12.10
CA LEU A 169 -3.21 15.15 -12.70
C LEU A 169 -3.24 15.04 -14.23
N GLN A 170 -4.39 15.32 -14.86
CA GLN A 170 -4.50 15.32 -16.31
C GLN A 170 -3.47 16.26 -16.94
N GLY A 171 -2.80 15.80 -18.00
CA GLY A 171 -1.75 16.55 -18.69
C GLY A 171 -0.36 16.46 -18.04
N ARG A 172 -0.24 15.92 -16.82
CA ARG A 172 1.07 15.75 -16.16
C ARG A 172 1.78 14.44 -16.53
N GLY A 173 1.09 13.51 -17.20
CA GLY A 173 1.64 12.19 -17.53
C GLY A 173 1.92 11.30 -16.32
N ILE A 174 1.22 11.53 -15.21
CA ILE A 174 1.30 10.74 -13.97
C ILE A 174 0.09 9.83 -13.91
N ARG A 175 0.30 8.54 -13.64
CA ARG A 175 -0.77 7.56 -13.47
C ARG A 175 -1.10 7.34 -12.01
N VAL A 176 -2.38 7.18 -11.69
CA VAL A 176 -2.86 6.87 -10.34
C VAL A 176 -3.75 5.63 -10.41
N ASN A 177 -3.35 4.55 -9.74
CA ASN A 177 -4.10 3.30 -9.72
C ASN A 177 -4.27 2.77 -8.29
N VAL A 178 -5.18 1.84 -8.11
CA VAL A 178 -5.42 1.13 -6.85
C VAL A 178 -5.08 -0.35 -7.06
N VAL A 179 -4.37 -0.94 -6.11
CA VAL A 179 -4.33 -2.39 -5.93
C VAL A 179 -5.21 -2.75 -4.75
N SER A 180 -6.14 -3.67 -4.95
CA SER A 180 -7.11 -4.11 -3.93
C SER A 180 -6.89 -5.58 -3.59
N PRO A 181 -6.11 -5.85 -2.52
CA PRO A 181 -5.89 -7.21 -2.07
C PRO A 181 -7.17 -7.84 -1.49
N GLY A 182 -7.32 -9.16 -1.69
CA GLY A 182 -8.14 -10.01 -0.87
C GLY A 182 -7.44 -10.39 0.45
N PRO A 183 -7.75 -11.55 1.03
CA PRO A 183 -7.08 -12.01 2.24
C PRO A 183 -5.66 -12.49 1.92
N ILE A 184 -4.67 -11.69 2.33
CA ILE A 184 -3.24 -11.95 2.13
C ILE A 184 -2.61 -12.38 3.46
N LYS A 185 -1.84 -13.47 3.47
CA LYS A 185 -1.18 -13.98 4.67
C LYS A 185 -0.05 -13.03 5.10
N THR A 186 -0.39 -12.08 5.96
CA THR A 186 0.51 -11.07 6.52
C THR A 186 0.46 -11.08 8.04
N PRO A 187 1.46 -10.53 8.74
CA PRO A 187 1.34 -10.31 10.19
C PRO A 187 0.07 -9.54 10.55
N GLY A 188 -0.23 -8.45 9.85
CA GLY A 188 -1.41 -7.63 10.12
C GLY A 188 -2.76 -8.35 9.95
N LEU A 189 -2.86 -9.36 9.07
CA LEU A 189 -4.04 -10.22 9.01
C LEU A 189 -4.12 -11.14 10.23
N GLY A 190 -2.99 -11.71 10.65
CA GLY A 190 -2.92 -12.59 11.82
C GLY A 190 -3.23 -11.86 13.13
N ASP A 191 -2.87 -10.59 13.21
CA ASP A 191 -3.06 -9.75 14.40
C ASP A 191 -4.51 -9.25 14.59
N LEU A 192 -5.43 -9.58 13.67
CA LEU A 192 -6.86 -9.30 13.83
C LEU A 192 -7.53 -10.19 14.89
N VAL A 193 -6.91 -11.30 15.25
CA VAL A 193 -7.40 -12.24 16.25
C VAL A 193 -6.25 -12.71 17.16
N PRO A 194 -6.53 -13.21 18.37
CA PRO A 194 -5.55 -13.88 19.22
C PRO A 194 -4.82 -15.02 18.49
N GLU A 195 -3.61 -15.34 18.91
CA GLU A 195 -2.74 -16.30 18.21
C GLU A 195 -3.37 -17.68 18.06
N GLU A 196 -4.06 -18.15 19.07
CA GLU A 196 -4.77 -19.44 19.10
C GLU A 196 -5.92 -19.52 18.07
N HIS A 197 -6.42 -18.38 17.57
CA HIS A 197 -7.50 -18.32 16.58
C HIS A 197 -7.03 -18.04 15.16
N ARG A 198 -5.73 -17.76 14.95
CA ARG A 198 -5.17 -17.37 13.63
C ARG A 198 -5.40 -18.44 12.56
N GLN A 199 -5.18 -19.71 12.87
CA GLN A 199 -5.36 -20.78 11.87
C GLN A 199 -6.83 -20.88 11.46
N GLY A 200 -7.77 -20.82 12.42
CA GLY A 200 -9.20 -20.83 12.13
C GLY A 200 -9.63 -19.64 11.25
N LEU A 201 -9.07 -18.44 11.50
CA LEU A 201 -9.29 -17.28 10.64
C LEU A 201 -8.78 -17.53 9.21
N TYR A 202 -7.57 -18.09 9.07
CA TYR A 202 -6.98 -18.36 7.76
C TYR A 202 -7.79 -19.38 6.96
N ASP A 203 -8.23 -20.45 7.60
CA ASP A 203 -9.06 -21.49 6.97
C ASP A 203 -10.43 -20.96 6.54
N ALA A 204 -11.07 -20.17 7.41
CA ALA A 204 -12.36 -19.54 7.12
C ALA A 204 -12.26 -18.53 5.96
N LEU A 205 -11.17 -17.76 5.87
CA LEU A 205 -10.94 -16.83 4.77
C LEU A 205 -10.57 -17.56 3.47
N ALA A 206 -9.73 -18.61 3.54
CA ALA A 206 -9.36 -19.40 2.38
C ALA A 206 -10.57 -20.07 1.73
N ALA A 207 -11.54 -20.55 2.54
CA ALA A 207 -12.79 -21.14 2.07
C ALA A 207 -13.69 -20.15 1.29
N GLN A 208 -13.52 -18.85 1.47
CA GLN A 208 -14.26 -17.80 0.75
C GLN A 208 -13.57 -17.35 -0.56
N VAL A 209 -12.31 -17.77 -0.76
CA VAL A 209 -11.55 -17.41 -1.96
C VAL A 209 -11.73 -18.51 -3.01
N PRO A 210 -12.17 -18.17 -4.26
CA PRO A 210 -12.31 -19.18 -5.32
C PRO A 210 -11.06 -20.02 -5.60
N LEU A 211 -9.85 -19.46 -5.44
CA LEU A 211 -8.60 -20.21 -5.54
C LEU A 211 -8.29 -21.08 -4.32
N GLY A 212 -9.15 -21.13 -3.30
CA GLY A 212 -9.08 -22.03 -2.15
C GLY A 212 -7.91 -21.76 -1.18
N ARG A 213 -7.29 -20.59 -1.24
CA ARG A 213 -6.13 -20.24 -0.39
C ARG A 213 -6.04 -18.74 -0.12
N LEU A 214 -5.29 -18.38 0.90
CA LEU A 214 -4.85 -16.98 1.07
C LEU A 214 -3.78 -16.63 0.01
N GLY A 215 -3.75 -15.36 -0.38
CA GLY A 215 -2.68 -14.83 -1.20
C GLY A 215 -1.38 -14.66 -0.41
N ALA A 216 -0.25 -14.72 -1.09
CA ALA A 216 1.05 -14.37 -0.54
C ALA A 216 1.34 -12.88 -0.79
N PRO A 217 2.05 -12.18 0.14
CA PRO A 217 2.40 -10.76 -0.04
C PRO A 217 3.12 -10.45 -1.37
N GLY A 218 3.97 -11.37 -1.84
CA GLY A 218 4.68 -11.22 -3.11
C GLY A 218 3.77 -11.22 -4.34
N GLU A 219 2.57 -11.83 -4.26
CA GLU A 219 1.60 -11.78 -5.38
C GLU A 219 1.06 -10.35 -5.55
N VAL A 220 0.84 -9.63 -4.44
CA VAL A 220 0.49 -8.20 -4.49
C VAL A 220 1.68 -7.36 -4.94
N GLY A 221 2.90 -7.67 -4.46
CA GLY A 221 4.13 -6.98 -4.86
C GLY A 221 4.34 -7.01 -6.38
N LYS A 222 4.12 -8.15 -7.03
CA LYS A 222 4.21 -8.29 -8.49
C LYS A 222 3.17 -7.45 -9.23
N ALA A 223 1.94 -7.38 -8.73
CA ALA A 223 0.89 -6.54 -9.31
C ALA A 223 1.24 -5.04 -9.18
N VAL A 224 1.80 -4.62 -8.04
CA VAL A 224 2.30 -3.24 -7.85
C VAL A 224 3.45 -2.95 -8.80
N ALA A 225 4.43 -3.85 -8.95
CA ALA A 225 5.54 -3.68 -9.87
C ALA A 225 5.07 -3.57 -11.33
N PHE A 226 4.07 -4.36 -11.73
CA PHE A 226 3.41 -4.22 -13.04
C PHE A 226 2.80 -2.83 -13.22
N LEU A 227 1.98 -2.35 -12.26
CA LEU A 227 1.37 -1.02 -12.32
C LEU A 227 2.41 0.10 -12.29
N ALA A 228 3.57 -0.13 -11.69
CA ALA A 228 4.68 0.82 -11.64
C ALA A 228 5.45 0.90 -12.96
N SER A 229 5.42 -0.15 -13.78
CA SER A 229 6.21 -0.28 -15.00
C SER A 229 5.56 0.36 -16.24
N ASP A 230 6.33 0.48 -17.31
CA ASP A 230 5.85 0.95 -18.62
C ASP A 230 4.87 -0.03 -19.30
N ALA A 231 4.84 -1.30 -18.85
CA ALA A 231 3.82 -2.26 -19.28
C ALA A 231 2.39 -1.83 -18.92
N ALA A 232 2.23 -0.95 -17.91
CA ALA A 232 0.98 -0.37 -17.51
C ALA A 232 0.80 1.09 -18.00
N SER A 233 1.52 1.52 -19.03
CA SER A 233 1.56 2.93 -19.48
C SER A 233 0.20 3.51 -19.88
N PHE A 234 -0.75 2.67 -20.29
CA PHE A 234 -2.12 3.09 -20.64
C PHE A 234 -3.17 2.67 -19.59
N ILE A 235 -2.71 2.29 -18.38
CA ILE A 235 -3.59 1.93 -17.26
C ILE A 235 -3.60 3.07 -16.24
N ASN A 236 -4.76 3.74 -16.09
CA ASN A 236 -4.95 4.86 -15.17
C ASN A 236 -6.33 4.79 -14.52
N ALA A 237 -6.47 5.23 -13.28
CA ALA A 237 -7.68 5.21 -12.46
C ALA A 237 -8.30 3.81 -12.26
N THR A 238 -7.55 2.74 -12.53
CA THR A 238 -8.04 1.37 -12.36
C THR A 238 -7.98 0.93 -10.89
N GLU A 239 -8.84 -0.02 -10.56
CA GLU A 239 -8.74 -0.84 -9.35
C GLU A 239 -8.40 -2.27 -9.77
N LEU A 240 -7.18 -2.70 -9.51
CA LEU A 240 -6.71 -4.05 -9.80
C LEU A 240 -6.88 -4.93 -8.56
N PHE A 241 -7.80 -5.90 -8.63
CA PHE A 241 -7.99 -6.86 -7.57
C PHE A 241 -6.92 -7.95 -7.60
N VAL A 242 -6.33 -8.25 -6.43
CA VAL A 242 -5.38 -9.34 -6.21
C VAL A 242 -5.93 -10.19 -5.06
N ASP A 243 -6.94 -10.97 -5.34
CA ASP A 243 -7.86 -11.50 -4.34
C ASP A 243 -8.28 -12.98 -4.57
N GLY A 244 -7.72 -13.62 -5.60
CA GLY A 244 -8.07 -14.98 -5.96
C GLY A 244 -9.52 -15.15 -6.44
N GLY A 245 -10.16 -14.04 -6.90
CA GLY A 245 -11.52 -14.02 -7.40
C GLY A 245 -12.58 -13.63 -6.37
N MET A 246 -12.21 -13.38 -5.11
CA MET A 246 -13.15 -13.19 -4.00
C MET A 246 -14.15 -12.06 -4.18
N ALA A 247 -13.78 -10.98 -4.87
CA ALA A 247 -14.63 -9.81 -5.07
C ALA A 247 -15.31 -9.77 -6.45
N GLN A 248 -15.05 -10.75 -7.32
CA GLN A 248 -15.53 -10.75 -8.71
C GLN A 248 -16.77 -11.62 -8.90
N ILE A 249 -17.09 -12.50 -7.95
CA ILE A 249 -18.23 -13.42 -7.99
C ILE A 249 -19.04 -13.36 -6.70
#